data_b8ecb6c1804a72ae67e040d719b58002
#
_entry.id   b8ecb6c1804a72ae67e040d719b58002
#
_cell.length_a   1.000
_cell.length_b   1.000
_cell.length_c   1.000
_cell.angle_alpha   90.00
_cell.angle_beta   90.00
_cell.angle_gamma   90.00
#
_symmetry.space_group_name_H-M   'P 1'
#
loop_
_entity.id
_entity.type
_entity.pdbx_description
1 polymer ?
#
loop_
_entity_poly.entity_id
_entity_poly.type
_entity_poly.pdbx_seq_one_letter_code
_entity_poly.pdbx_strand_id
1 'polypeptide(L)'
;NFSIGVSIGSLVIENIICFFCISTIAALFTMIAMLLHKRLYSIAACLGITLLLLNLGGNAVSALNQGEYRIVDGQQIENVLYIDGFKRAATNAHVLVSPFAQVKYQPYSNTENSDDKSKNSLIFKKAAHHYEFPIMNLIELIGFTCVGITLFRKQDFK
;
A
#
# COMPACT_ATOMS: atom_id res chain seq x y z
N ASN A 1 -28.14 -12.34 -17.71
CA ASN A 1 -28.24 -11.67 -16.41
C ASN A 1 -26.83 -11.50 -15.85
N PHE A 2 -26.24 -10.33 -16.06
CA PHE A 2 -25.01 -9.93 -15.38
C PHE A 2 -25.37 -9.55 -13.94
N SER A 3 -25.15 -10.42 -12.97
CA SER A 3 -25.20 -10.04 -11.56
C SER A 3 -23.85 -9.42 -11.21
N ILE A 4 -23.79 -8.10 -11.09
CA ILE A 4 -22.64 -7.43 -10.49
C ILE A 4 -22.69 -7.79 -9.00
N GLY A 5 -21.95 -8.83 -8.61
CA GLY A 5 -21.89 -9.34 -7.23
C GLY A 5 -21.18 -8.42 -6.24
N VAL A 6 -20.84 -7.18 -6.65
CA VAL A 6 -20.17 -6.20 -5.82
C VAL A 6 -21.20 -5.26 -5.21
N SER A 7 -21.25 -5.17 -3.90
CA SER A 7 -22.10 -4.20 -3.20
C SER A 7 -21.68 -2.76 -3.56
N ILE A 8 -22.65 -1.89 -3.82
CA ILE A 8 -22.39 -0.45 -4.06
C ILE A 8 -21.58 0.15 -2.91
N GLY A 9 -21.80 -0.30 -1.68
CA GLY A 9 -21.03 0.13 -0.51
C GLY A 9 -19.54 -0.20 -0.60
N SER A 10 -19.17 -1.38 -1.09
CA SER A 10 -17.76 -1.75 -1.27
C SER A 10 -17.07 -0.90 -2.35
N LEU A 11 -17.79 -0.63 -3.46
CA LEU A 11 -17.25 0.26 -4.50
C LEU A 11 -16.99 1.67 -4.00
N VAL A 12 -17.87 2.23 -3.16
CA VAL A 12 -17.69 3.56 -2.57
C VAL A 12 -16.46 3.58 -1.66
N ILE A 13 -16.30 2.57 -0.81
CA ILE A 13 -15.14 2.47 0.10
C ILE A 13 -13.84 2.34 -0.69
N GLU A 14 -13.80 1.52 -1.72
CA GLU A 14 -12.62 1.38 -2.60
C GLU A 14 -12.24 2.71 -3.25
N ASN A 15 -13.22 3.45 -3.76
CA ASN A 15 -12.96 4.76 -4.35
C ASN A 15 -12.43 5.76 -3.33
N ILE A 16 -12.92 5.74 -2.10
CA ILE A 16 -12.42 6.59 -1.01
C ILE A 16 -10.96 6.24 -0.70
N ILE A 17 -10.64 4.95 -0.57
CA ILE A 17 -9.25 4.49 -0.33
C ILE A 17 -8.34 4.94 -1.46
N CYS A 18 -8.73 4.72 -2.72
CA CYS A 18 -7.96 5.15 -3.89
C CYS A 18 -7.75 6.66 -3.91
N PHE A 19 -8.79 7.45 -3.59
CA PHE A 19 -8.70 8.90 -3.54
C PHE A 19 -7.66 9.37 -2.52
N PHE A 20 -7.68 8.85 -1.30
CA PHE A 20 -6.69 9.18 -0.27
C PHE A 20 -5.29 8.74 -0.65
N CYS A 21 -5.13 7.55 -1.22
CA CYS A 21 -3.85 7.03 -1.72
C CYS A 21 -3.23 7.97 -2.78
N ILE A 22 -4.01 8.33 -3.80
CA ILE A 22 -3.57 9.21 -4.88
C ILE A 22 -3.24 10.61 -4.33
N SER A 23 -4.06 11.14 -3.42
CA SER A 23 -3.83 12.43 -2.80
C SER A 23 -2.53 12.47 -1.99
N THR A 24 -2.21 11.41 -1.26
CA THR A 24 -0.98 11.27 -0.48
C THR A 24 0.24 11.21 -1.40
N ILE A 25 0.17 10.44 -2.48
CA ILE A 25 1.23 10.35 -3.50
C ILE A 25 1.45 11.71 -4.17
N ALA A 26 0.37 12.41 -4.51
CA ALA A 26 0.45 13.75 -5.10
C ALA A 26 1.09 14.76 -4.13
N ALA A 27 0.75 14.72 -2.84
CA ALA A 27 1.36 15.57 -1.82
C ALA A 27 2.85 15.30 -1.67
N LEU A 28 3.27 14.02 -1.64
CA LEU A 28 4.67 13.62 -1.61
C LEU A 28 5.43 14.18 -2.83
N PHE A 29 4.89 14.03 -4.03
CA PHE A 29 5.53 14.52 -5.25
C PHE A 29 5.59 16.05 -5.29
N THR A 30 4.56 16.73 -4.82
CA THR A 30 4.54 18.19 -4.69
C THR A 30 5.63 18.64 -3.71
N MET A 31 5.77 17.99 -2.57
CA MET A 31 6.83 18.26 -1.60
C MET A 31 8.23 18.08 -2.23
N ILE A 32 8.45 16.99 -2.96
CA ILE A 32 9.73 16.73 -3.65
C ILE A 32 9.98 17.81 -4.73
N ALA A 33 8.95 18.18 -5.49
CA ALA A 33 9.06 19.22 -6.51
C ALA A 33 9.40 20.59 -5.92
N MET A 34 8.88 20.92 -4.74
CA MET A 34 9.23 22.14 -4.02
C MET A 34 10.66 22.13 -3.48
N LEU A 35 11.18 20.97 -3.10
CA LEU A 35 12.57 20.83 -2.62
C LEU A 35 13.59 20.96 -3.75
N LEU A 36 13.26 20.49 -4.95
CA LEU A 36 14.15 20.43 -6.09
C LEU A 36 13.86 21.58 -7.06
N HIS A 37 14.67 22.63 -7.04
CA HIS A 37 14.49 23.83 -7.85
C HIS A 37 14.57 23.60 -9.38
N LYS A 38 15.15 22.48 -9.82
CA LYS A 38 15.28 22.15 -11.24
C LYS A 38 14.27 21.08 -11.64
N ARG A 39 13.39 21.42 -12.60
CA ARG A 39 12.31 20.55 -13.09
C ARG A 39 12.79 19.15 -13.47
N LEU A 40 13.92 19.06 -14.16
CA LEU A 40 14.46 17.77 -14.61
C LEU A 40 14.84 16.85 -13.43
N TYR A 41 15.48 17.39 -12.40
CA TYR A 41 15.84 16.63 -11.20
C TYR A 41 14.59 16.21 -10.41
N SER A 42 13.58 17.06 -10.35
CA SER A 42 12.31 16.76 -9.70
C SER A 42 11.60 15.58 -10.37
N ILE A 43 11.50 15.60 -11.71
CA ILE A 43 10.89 14.52 -12.48
C ILE A 43 11.67 13.21 -12.27
N ALA A 44 13.00 13.26 -12.40
CA ALA A 44 13.86 12.09 -12.23
C ALA A 44 13.74 11.51 -10.82
N ALA A 45 13.72 12.35 -9.79
CA ALA A 45 13.54 11.94 -8.40
C ALA A 45 12.18 11.30 -8.16
N CYS A 46 11.10 11.92 -8.64
CA CYS A 46 9.75 11.36 -8.52
C CYS A 46 9.63 10.00 -9.21
N LEU A 47 10.18 9.84 -10.42
CA LEU A 47 10.19 8.56 -11.13
C LEU A 47 11.02 7.51 -10.38
N GLY A 48 12.23 7.86 -9.93
CA GLY A 48 13.08 6.94 -9.17
C GLY A 48 12.43 6.48 -7.88
N ILE A 49 11.86 7.39 -7.10
CA ILE A 49 11.13 7.08 -5.86
C ILE A 49 9.91 6.22 -6.16
N THR A 50 9.14 6.53 -7.20
CA THR A 50 7.97 5.73 -7.59
C THR A 50 8.36 4.29 -7.89
N LEU A 51 9.37 4.08 -8.75
CA LEU A 51 9.83 2.73 -9.11
C LEU A 51 10.34 1.96 -7.89
N LEU A 52 11.08 2.62 -7.01
CA LEU A 52 11.61 2.01 -5.79
C LEU A 52 10.47 1.62 -4.84
N LEU A 53 9.55 2.53 -4.55
CA LEU A 53 8.47 2.29 -3.60
C LEU A 53 7.44 1.28 -4.15
N LEU A 54 7.15 1.28 -5.45
CA LEU A 54 6.30 0.26 -6.08
C LEU A 54 6.94 -1.13 -6.01
N ASN A 55 8.26 -1.21 -6.19
CA ASN A 55 8.98 -2.49 -6.09
C ASN A 55 8.97 -2.99 -4.64
N LEU A 56 9.34 -2.13 -3.68
CA LEU A 56 9.31 -2.48 -2.25
C LEU A 56 7.89 -2.88 -1.80
N GLY A 57 6.88 -2.11 -2.17
CA GLY A 57 5.49 -2.40 -1.86
C GLY A 57 5.01 -3.72 -2.48
N GLY A 58 5.38 -3.98 -3.74
CA GLY A 58 5.06 -5.23 -4.41
C GLY A 58 5.69 -6.44 -3.72
N ASN A 59 6.95 -6.34 -3.33
CA ASN A 59 7.65 -7.40 -2.62
C ASN A 59 7.05 -7.64 -1.22
N ALA A 60 6.70 -6.57 -0.51
CA ALA A 60 6.05 -6.66 0.80
C ALA A 60 4.70 -7.38 0.73
N VAL A 61 3.83 -6.97 -0.20
CA VAL A 61 2.52 -7.62 -0.42
C VAL A 61 2.70 -9.07 -0.86
N SER A 62 3.66 -9.35 -1.74
CA SER A 62 3.96 -10.71 -2.20
C SER A 62 4.43 -11.60 -1.05
N ALA A 63 5.31 -11.09 -0.18
CA ALA A 63 5.80 -11.82 0.99
C ALA A 63 4.69 -12.13 2.01
N LEU A 64 3.75 -11.17 2.21
CA LEU A 64 2.61 -11.39 3.10
C LEU A 64 1.61 -12.41 2.56
N ASN A 65 1.54 -12.56 1.24
CA ASN A 65 0.66 -13.53 0.58
C ASN A 65 1.23 -14.96 0.59
N GLN A 66 2.47 -15.16 1.02
CA GLN A 66 3.03 -16.52 1.14
C GLN A 66 2.41 -17.27 2.32
N GLY A 67 1.91 -18.48 2.04
CA GLY A 67 1.46 -19.42 3.07
C GLY A 67 2.63 -20.10 3.75
N GLU A 68 2.43 -20.57 4.98
CA GLU A 68 3.42 -21.32 5.77
C GLU A 68 3.83 -22.62 5.07
N TYR A 69 2.88 -23.26 4.39
CA TYR A 69 3.11 -24.50 3.66
C TYR A 69 2.83 -24.32 2.18
N ARG A 70 3.60 -25.01 1.36
CA ARG A 70 3.43 -25.10 -0.09
C ARG A 70 3.19 -26.56 -0.46
N ILE A 71 2.23 -26.78 -1.35
CA ILE A 71 1.96 -28.12 -1.89
C ILE A 71 2.86 -28.31 -3.12
N VAL A 72 3.78 -29.29 -3.04
CA VAL A 72 4.63 -29.71 -4.17
C VAL A 72 4.45 -31.23 -4.30
N ASP A 73 4.05 -31.68 -5.50
CA ASP A 73 3.80 -33.10 -5.80
C ASP A 73 2.85 -33.81 -4.82
N GLY A 74 1.85 -33.08 -4.30
CA GLY A 74 0.88 -33.61 -3.35
C GLY A 74 1.37 -33.70 -1.89
N GLN A 75 2.60 -33.26 -1.62
CA GLN A 75 3.16 -33.21 -0.26
C GLN A 75 3.18 -31.75 0.25
N GLN A 76 2.83 -31.57 1.50
CA GLN A 76 2.98 -30.29 2.18
C GLN A 76 4.45 -30.11 2.59
N ILE A 77 5.09 -29.10 2.00
CA ILE A 77 6.48 -28.72 2.29
C ILE A 77 6.47 -27.34 2.92
N GLU A 78 7.31 -27.11 3.92
CA GLU A 78 7.52 -25.82 4.54
C GLU A 78 7.97 -24.80 3.51
N ASN A 79 7.33 -23.63 3.49
CA ASN A 79 7.60 -22.59 2.51
C ASN A 79 8.75 -21.69 3.00
N VAL A 80 9.92 -21.82 2.40
CA VAL A 80 11.11 -21.02 2.72
C VAL A 80 10.89 -19.51 2.55
N LEU A 81 9.91 -19.10 1.73
CA LEU A 81 9.59 -17.71 1.49
C LEU A 81 8.58 -17.14 2.51
N TYR A 82 8.05 -18.00 3.39
CA TYR A 82 7.15 -17.57 4.45
C TYR A 82 7.90 -16.73 5.48
N ILE A 83 7.29 -15.59 5.83
CA ILE A 83 7.79 -14.71 6.87
C ILE A 83 6.88 -14.78 8.08
N ASP A 84 7.44 -14.90 9.27
CA ASP A 84 6.71 -14.95 10.52
C ASP A 84 7.17 -13.89 11.53
N GLY A 85 6.56 -13.89 12.70
CA GLY A 85 6.93 -13.08 13.84
C GLY A 85 7.15 -11.61 13.53
N PHE A 86 8.27 -11.07 13.99
CA PHE A 86 8.60 -9.65 13.85
C PHE A 86 8.72 -9.20 12.38
N LYS A 87 9.26 -10.04 11.50
CA LYS A 87 9.38 -9.72 10.07
C LYS A 87 8.01 -9.53 9.44
N ARG A 88 7.05 -10.39 9.75
CA ARG A 88 5.68 -10.28 9.25
C ARG A 88 5.00 -9.02 9.79
N ALA A 89 5.16 -8.72 11.08
CA ALA A 89 4.63 -7.51 11.68
C ALA A 89 5.22 -6.23 11.05
N ALA A 90 6.54 -6.19 10.83
CA ALA A 90 7.21 -5.06 10.19
C ALA A 90 6.76 -4.89 8.73
N THR A 91 6.59 -6.00 7.98
CA THR A 91 6.10 -5.97 6.60
C THR A 91 4.64 -5.50 6.54
N ASN A 92 3.80 -5.92 7.48
CA ASN A 92 2.43 -5.41 7.62
C ASN A 92 2.40 -3.91 7.90
N ALA A 93 3.24 -3.43 8.82
CA ALA A 93 3.36 -2.01 9.12
C ALA A 93 3.83 -1.21 7.90
N HIS A 94 4.77 -1.75 7.11
CA HIS A 94 5.21 -1.14 5.85
C HIS A 94 4.05 -1.01 4.85
N VAL A 95 3.23 -2.05 4.67
CA VAL A 95 2.07 -2.00 3.76
C VAL A 95 1.04 -0.99 4.25
N LEU A 96 0.84 -0.89 5.58
CA LEU A 96 -0.09 0.07 6.17
C LEU A 96 0.33 1.51 5.93
N VAL A 97 1.64 1.81 6.04
CA VAL A 97 2.19 3.16 5.91
C VAL A 97 2.49 3.55 4.47
N SER A 98 2.69 2.59 3.56
CA SER A 98 3.09 2.88 2.18
C SER A 98 1.89 2.94 1.23
N PRO A 99 1.49 4.12 0.72
CA PRO A 99 0.40 4.23 -0.25
C PRO A 99 0.70 3.46 -1.56
N PHE A 100 1.97 3.31 -1.91
CA PHE A 100 2.38 2.50 -3.07
C PHE A 100 2.20 0.99 -2.85
N ALA A 101 2.37 0.50 -1.62
CA ALA A 101 2.08 -0.88 -1.27
C ALA A 101 0.56 -1.12 -1.21
N GLN A 102 -0.20 -0.15 -0.72
CA GLN A 102 -1.65 -0.21 -0.65
C GLN A 102 -2.30 -0.31 -2.04
N VAL A 103 -1.77 0.37 -3.06
CA VAL A 103 -2.24 0.24 -4.46
C VAL A 103 -2.07 -1.20 -4.98
N LYS A 104 -1.03 -1.90 -4.55
CA LYS A 104 -0.78 -3.31 -4.89
C LYS A 104 -1.61 -4.29 -4.06
N TYR A 105 -2.08 -3.82 -2.92
CA TYR A 105 -2.89 -4.60 -2.02
C TYR A 105 -4.35 -4.56 -2.51
N GLN A 106 -4.85 -5.69 -3.04
CA GLN A 106 -6.26 -5.83 -3.42
C GLN A 106 -7.04 -6.46 -2.25
N PRO A 107 -7.74 -5.65 -1.43
CA PRO A 107 -8.50 -6.17 -0.28
C PRO A 107 -9.69 -7.04 -0.70
N TYR A 108 -10.08 -6.98 -1.97
CA TYR A 108 -11.28 -7.60 -2.53
C TYR A 108 -11.00 -8.65 -3.61
N SER A 109 -9.90 -9.38 -3.56
CA SER A 109 -9.87 -10.57 -4.40
C SER A 109 -10.95 -11.52 -3.88
N ASN A 110 -12.08 -11.54 -4.58
CA ASN A 110 -13.20 -12.48 -4.40
C ASN A 110 -12.73 -13.91 -4.69
N THR A 111 -11.79 -14.41 -3.93
CA THR A 111 -11.49 -15.83 -3.86
C THR A 111 -12.40 -16.44 -2.80
N GLU A 112 -13.71 -16.23 -2.95
CA GLU A 112 -14.74 -17.03 -2.26
C GLU A 112 -14.72 -18.50 -2.71
N ASN A 113 -13.93 -18.86 -3.72
CA ASN A 113 -13.91 -20.21 -4.31
C ASN A 113 -12.65 -21.03 -4.01
N SER A 114 -11.85 -20.66 -3.05
CA SER A 114 -10.85 -21.62 -2.56
C SER A 114 -11.32 -22.13 -1.20
N ASP A 115 -11.80 -23.39 -1.20
CA ASP A 115 -12.06 -24.22 -0.01
C ASP A 115 -10.80 -24.40 0.87
N ASP A 116 -9.78 -23.66 0.61
CA ASP A 116 -8.55 -23.63 1.37
C ASP A 116 -8.76 -22.73 2.60
N LYS A 117 -9.26 -23.39 3.65
CA LYS A 117 -9.30 -22.88 5.02
C LYS A 117 -7.86 -22.70 5.57
N SER A 118 -6.94 -22.20 4.76
CA SER A 118 -5.63 -21.76 5.19
C SER A 118 -5.84 -20.64 6.19
N LYS A 119 -5.63 -20.91 7.46
CA LYS A 119 -5.69 -19.99 8.60
C LYS A 119 -4.70 -18.80 8.46
N ASN A 120 -3.94 -18.76 7.39
CA ASN A 120 -2.98 -17.73 7.02
C ASN A 120 -3.56 -16.63 6.14
N SER A 121 -4.89 -16.46 6.14
CA SER A 121 -5.46 -15.27 5.50
C SER A 121 -4.82 -14.03 6.12
N LEU A 122 -4.24 -13.22 5.27
CA LEU A 122 -3.74 -11.88 5.60
C LEU A 122 -4.64 -11.22 6.64
N ILE A 123 -4.03 -10.62 7.64
CA ILE A 123 -4.71 -9.84 8.69
C ILE A 123 -5.71 -8.86 8.07
N PHE A 124 -5.50 -8.46 6.83
CA PHE A 124 -6.31 -7.54 6.04
C PHE A 124 -7.58 -8.13 5.36
N LYS A 125 -7.86 -9.43 5.48
CA LYS A 125 -9.10 -10.01 4.93
C LYS A 125 -10.37 -9.65 5.71
N LYS A 126 -10.26 -9.07 6.91
CA LYS A 126 -11.42 -8.61 7.67
C LYS A 126 -11.75 -7.16 7.31
N ALA A 127 -13.03 -6.89 7.10
CA ALA A 127 -13.60 -5.58 6.78
C ALA A 127 -13.16 -4.42 7.72
N ALA A 128 -12.63 -4.73 8.90
CA ALA A 128 -12.13 -3.77 9.88
C ALA A 128 -10.96 -2.89 9.38
N HIS A 129 -10.17 -3.38 8.43
CA HIS A 129 -8.97 -2.66 7.95
C HIS A 129 -9.24 -1.62 6.86
N HIS A 130 -10.48 -1.51 6.38
CA HIS A 130 -10.85 -0.48 5.39
C HIS A 130 -10.67 0.95 5.90
N TYR A 131 -10.72 1.14 7.22
CA TYR A 131 -10.56 2.46 7.83
C TYR A 131 -9.09 2.81 8.10
N GLU A 132 -8.23 1.83 8.25
CA GLU A 132 -6.81 2.04 8.59
C GLU A 132 -6.06 2.72 7.44
N PHE A 133 -6.28 2.27 6.20
CA PHE A 133 -5.64 2.86 5.03
C PHE A 133 -6.01 4.34 4.82
N PRO A 134 -7.29 4.75 4.78
CA PRO A 134 -7.65 6.15 4.65
C PRO A 134 -7.12 7.02 5.80
N ILE A 135 -7.12 6.51 7.03
CA ILE A 135 -6.62 7.24 8.21
C ILE A 135 -5.12 7.46 8.09
N MET A 136 -4.35 6.42 7.75
CA MET A 136 -2.91 6.53 7.57
C MET A 136 -2.56 7.48 6.43
N ASN A 137 -3.22 7.35 5.29
CA ASN A 137 -3.04 8.26 4.16
C ASN A 137 -3.39 9.72 4.52
N LEU A 138 -4.42 9.95 5.34
CA LEU A 138 -4.77 11.29 5.80
C LEU A 138 -3.66 11.88 6.70
N ILE A 139 -3.10 11.08 7.61
CA ILE A 139 -1.98 11.49 8.46
C ILE A 139 -0.76 11.84 7.61
N GLU A 140 -0.42 11.02 6.63
CA GLU A 140 0.69 11.26 5.71
C GLU A 140 0.46 12.49 4.83
N LEU A 141 -0.75 12.67 4.31
CA LEU A 141 -1.14 13.85 3.52
C LEU A 141 -0.92 15.14 4.32
N ILE A 142 -1.37 15.18 5.57
CA ILE A 142 -1.16 16.32 6.47
C ILE A 142 0.34 16.50 6.73
N GLY A 143 1.06 15.41 7.02
CA GLY A 143 2.50 15.43 7.28
C GLY A 143 3.29 16.00 6.10
N PHE A 144 3.10 15.49 4.90
CA PHE A 144 3.79 15.97 3.69
C PHE A 144 3.44 17.42 3.37
N THR A 145 2.18 17.81 3.57
CA THR A 145 1.75 19.20 3.35
C THR A 145 2.41 20.14 4.36
N CYS A 146 2.43 19.80 5.63
CA CYS A 146 3.06 20.62 6.68
C CYS A 146 4.58 20.75 6.46
N VAL A 147 5.25 19.66 6.14
CA VAL A 147 6.68 19.65 5.82
C VAL A 147 6.95 20.49 4.57
N GLY A 148 6.16 20.30 3.52
CA GLY A 148 6.28 21.06 2.27
C GLY A 148 6.15 22.58 2.50
N ILE A 149 5.14 23.02 3.23
CA ILE A 149 4.92 24.44 3.57
C ILE A 149 6.10 24.99 4.40
N THR A 150 6.58 24.23 5.39
CA THR A 150 7.68 24.64 6.26
C THR A 150 8.98 24.82 5.47
N LEU A 151 9.25 23.89 4.55
CA LEU A 151 10.44 23.95 3.70
C LEU A 151 10.35 25.10 2.70
N PHE A 152 9.18 25.32 2.09
CA PHE A 152 8.95 26.42 1.18
C PHE A 152 9.17 27.78 1.85
N ARG A 153 8.59 27.98 3.05
CA ARG A 153 8.82 29.22 3.81
C ARG A 153 10.28 29.50 4.13
N LYS A 154 11.10 28.46 4.39
CA LYS A 154 12.53 28.63 4.65
C LYS A 154 13.33 29.01 3.40
N GLN A 155 12.82 28.72 2.21
CA GLN A 155 13.49 29.06 0.95
C GLN A 155 13.21 30.50 0.51
N ASP A 156 12.00 30.99 0.72
CA ASP A 156 11.58 32.35 0.33
C ASP A 156 12.24 33.45 1.18
N PHE A 157 12.78 33.10 2.36
CA PHE A 157 13.45 34.06 3.25
C PHE A 157 14.99 34.08 3.12
N LYS A 158 15.55 33.49 2.06
CA LYS A 158 16.95 33.60 1.71
C LYS A 158 17.12 34.29 0.36
#